data_53ddb90877be22e4a4eb7c9461b6157e
#
_entry.id   53ddb90877be22e4a4eb7c9461b6157e
#
_cell.length_a   1.000
_cell.length_b   1.000
_cell.length_c   1.000
_cell.angle_alpha   90.00
_cell.angle_beta   90.00
_cell.angle_gamma   90.00
#
_symmetry.space_group_name_H-M   'P 1'
#
loop_
_entity.id
_entity.type
_entity.pdbx_description
1 polymer ?
#
loop_
_entity_poly.entity_id
_entity_poly.type
_entity_poly.pdbx_seq_one_letter_code
_entity_poly.pdbx_strand_id
1 'polypeptide(L)'
;METPSEPSAQHSKLEISMHHPVRTRSRAVFSLALVIAVFVFFNRSTGLAGDTAQSQAAFDPPEVRPSSDVVPPALLHGPHYQLGPTVKTFTFMNQYSVTSDYGPFSPPSDARLRRLIREIAAIAELKKIHESDAFAKATVEAGKGVVQGAQNLIKDPVSTISAVPEAVFSVFGRVSEAAKRGGRSQYEDGVAQNLLAVSSFKREYAQKLDVDVYSSNQVLQKELNSVAWAAAAGNLTLGAASMVTGAAVLQAASGLRTLDQAKNLVNALPATELARRNREALRQMGVPNVVADRFLQNHVLSPRHETVIVEAMKTLRGIPGRTAFIQYAARADNEDTALLFQEMAELLAGYHRTVTPIRRLDIYLNIPVAYTGQEIAVVLLPIDRLLWTERSSGIAVSLAQSLPKPLPVQHLEVWLTGDASIRAQEGLKQLSITLVEHAGERLPLLD
;
A
#
# COMPACT_ATOMS: atom_id res chain seq x y z
N MET A 1 -28.62 -35.64 -64.84
CA MET A 1 -28.45 -34.29 -65.46
C MET A 1 -27.53 -33.56 -64.54
N GLU A 2 -26.36 -33.76 -64.84
CA GLU A 2 -25.28 -32.89 -65.40
C GLU A 2 -24.68 -32.01 -64.34
N THR A 3 -23.51 -32.40 -63.86
CA THR A 3 -22.34 -31.57 -63.57
C THR A 3 -21.74 -31.04 -64.88
N PRO A 4 -20.94 -29.98 -64.94
CA PRO A 4 -19.54 -29.96 -64.53
C PRO A 4 -19.10 -28.53 -64.08
N SER A 5 -17.95 -28.16 -63.62
CA SER A 5 -16.53 -28.61 -63.59
C SER A 5 -15.70 -27.46 -63.04
N GLU A 6 -14.67 -27.78 -62.30
CA GLU A 6 -13.51 -26.90 -62.00
C GLU A 6 -12.71 -26.58 -63.28
N PRO A 7 -11.81 -25.58 -63.22
CA PRO A 7 -10.38 -25.86 -63.09
C PRO A 7 -9.56 -24.87 -62.27
N SER A 8 -8.69 -25.36 -61.52
CA SER A 8 -7.20 -25.37 -61.32
C SER A 8 -6.32 -24.36 -62.10
N ALA A 9 -5.38 -23.75 -61.41
CA ALA A 9 -3.94 -23.59 -61.67
C ALA A 9 -3.34 -22.48 -60.80
N GLN A 10 -2.42 -22.79 -59.92
CA GLN A 10 -0.96 -22.93 -60.02
C GLN A 10 -0.16 -21.61 -59.78
N HIS A 11 0.69 -21.70 -58.74
CA HIS A 11 2.05 -21.19 -58.55
C HIS A 11 2.37 -19.68 -58.54
N SER A 12 2.90 -19.19 -57.40
CA SER A 12 4.36 -19.01 -57.30
C SER A 12 4.79 -18.61 -55.89
N LYS A 13 5.85 -19.26 -55.42
CA LYS A 13 6.64 -18.95 -54.25
C LYS A 13 7.38 -17.63 -54.43
N LEU A 14 7.47 -16.82 -53.39
CA LEU A 14 8.60 -15.94 -53.15
C LEU A 14 8.83 -15.82 -51.66
N GLU A 15 9.88 -16.50 -51.20
CA GLU A 15 10.51 -16.28 -49.91
C GLU A 15 11.20 -14.92 -49.90
N ILE A 16 10.88 -14.09 -48.93
CA ILE A 16 11.76 -13.00 -48.52
C ILE A 16 11.98 -13.09 -47.04
N SER A 17 13.15 -13.64 -46.71
CA SER A 17 13.78 -13.55 -45.40
C SER A 17 14.06 -12.11 -45.06
N MET A 18 13.49 -11.60 -43.94
CA MET A 18 14.02 -10.40 -43.29
C MET A 18 14.22 -10.67 -41.79
N HIS A 19 15.49 -10.80 -41.46
CA HIS A 19 16.01 -10.73 -40.12
C HIS A 19 15.61 -9.39 -39.47
N HIS A 20 14.87 -9.43 -38.37
CA HIS A 20 14.75 -8.31 -37.43
C HIS A 20 15.59 -8.58 -36.20
N PRO A 21 16.47 -7.66 -35.78
CA PRO A 21 17.23 -7.79 -34.57
C PRO A 21 16.32 -7.59 -33.35
N VAL A 22 16.36 -8.55 -32.45
CA VAL A 22 15.77 -8.46 -31.11
C VAL A 22 16.47 -7.33 -30.36
N ARG A 23 15.79 -6.18 -30.22
CA ARG A 23 16.17 -5.15 -29.27
C ARG A 23 15.58 -5.51 -27.92
N THR A 24 16.41 -6.13 -27.08
CA THR A 24 16.23 -6.18 -25.62
C THR A 24 16.21 -4.76 -25.07
N ARG A 25 15.02 -4.20 -24.88
CA ARG A 25 14.84 -3.00 -24.08
C ARG A 25 14.76 -3.41 -22.60
N SER A 26 15.83 -3.12 -21.89
CA SER A 26 15.91 -3.06 -20.44
C SER A 26 14.70 -2.31 -19.88
N ARG A 27 13.80 -3.06 -19.20
CA ARG A 27 12.68 -2.52 -18.42
C ARG A 27 13.11 -2.42 -16.96
N ALA A 28 13.98 -1.49 -16.68
CA ALA A 28 14.24 -1.07 -15.30
C ALA A 28 14.51 0.44 -15.35
N VAL A 29 13.66 1.21 -14.72
CA VAL A 29 13.62 2.67 -14.51
C VAL A 29 12.35 3.31 -15.12
N PHE A 30 11.15 2.99 -14.57
CA PHE A 30 9.96 3.83 -14.74
C PHE A 30 8.87 3.44 -13.71
N SER A 31 9.19 3.47 -12.42
CA SER A 31 8.18 3.23 -11.36
C SER A 31 8.09 4.36 -10.32
N LEU A 32 8.74 5.49 -10.54
CA LEU A 32 8.69 6.63 -9.62
C LEU A 32 7.83 7.79 -10.15
N ALA A 33 7.18 7.61 -11.29
CA ALA A 33 6.59 8.74 -12.03
C ALA A 33 5.09 8.98 -11.78
N LEU A 34 4.38 8.15 -11.03
CA LEU A 34 2.91 8.23 -11.01
C LEU A 34 2.29 8.62 -9.66
N VAL A 35 2.98 8.54 -8.53
CA VAL A 35 2.67 9.43 -7.38
C VAL A 35 2.76 10.88 -7.84
N ILE A 36 3.57 11.11 -8.88
CA ILE A 36 3.70 12.35 -9.64
C ILE A 36 2.50 12.62 -10.56
N ALA A 37 1.79 11.62 -11.07
CA ALA A 37 0.72 11.81 -12.06
C ALA A 37 -0.60 12.34 -11.47
N VAL A 38 -0.78 12.29 -10.17
CA VAL A 38 -1.85 13.07 -9.52
C VAL A 38 -1.72 14.56 -9.86
N PHE A 39 -0.53 14.95 -10.34
CA PHE A 39 -0.20 16.33 -10.64
C PHE A 39 0.31 16.62 -12.08
N VAL A 40 0.29 15.76 -13.05
CA VAL A 40 1.03 15.95 -14.33
C VAL A 40 0.24 16.59 -15.47
N PHE A 41 -0.98 17.03 -15.35
CA PHE A 41 -1.64 17.73 -16.45
C PHE A 41 -1.72 19.25 -16.22
N PHE A 42 -0.66 19.97 -16.58
CA PHE A 42 -0.69 21.29 -17.18
C PHE A 42 0.76 21.79 -17.41
N ASN A 43 1.26 21.61 -18.60
CA ASN A 43 2.36 22.45 -19.06
C ASN A 43 2.25 22.69 -20.57
N ARG A 44 1.68 23.83 -20.92
CA ARG A 44 2.04 24.58 -22.12
C ARG A 44 2.21 26.03 -21.70
N SER A 45 3.42 26.42 -21.46
CA SER A 45 3.81 27.82 -21.40
C SER A 45 4.92 28.04 -22.39
N THR A 46 4.62 28.82 -23.37
CA THR A 46 5.54 29.44 -24.33
C THR A 46 6.56 30.32 -23.58
N GLY A 47 7.81 30.18 -24.00
CA GLY A 47 8.96 30.77 -23.31
C GLY A 47 9.00 32.30 -23.29
N LEU A 48 9.67 32.76 -22.27
CA LEU A 48 10.49 33.97 -22.27
C LEU A 48 11.68 33.71 -21.33
N ALA A 49 12.87 33.61 -21.88
CA ALA A 49 14.11 33.51 -21.15
C ALA A 49 14.39 34.90 -20.53
N GLY A 50 14.34 35.00 -19.22
CA GLY A 50 14.66 36.24 -18.56
C GLY A 50 14.46 36.34 -17.05
N ASP A 51 14.22 35.22 -16.31
CA ASP A 51 14.03 35.35 -14.86
C ASP A 51 14.34 34.06 -14.05
N THR A 52 15.36 33.33 -14.45
CA THR A 52 15.66 32.03 -13.79
C THR A 52 16.27 32.16 -12.39
N ALA A 53 16.94 33.27 -12.07
CA ALA A 53 17.60 33.43 -10.79
C ALA A 53 16.65 33.93 -9.67
N GLN A 54 15.67 34.78 -10.00
CA GLN A 54 14.64 35.24 -9.04
C GLN A 54 13.57 34.19 -8.77
N SER A 55 13.24 33.34 -9.77
CA SER A 55 12.29 32.24 -9.62
C SER A 55 12.80 31.15 -8.69
N GLN A 56 14.10 30.87 -8.64
CA GLN A 56 14.69 29.91 -7.71
C GLN A 56 14.69 30.39 -6.26
N ALA A 57 14.68 31.71 -6.01
CA ALA A 57 14.58 32.26 -4.66
C ALA A 57 13.16 32.19 -4.06
N ALA A 58 12.14 31.99 -4.90
CA ALA A 58 10.74 31.94 -4.48
C ALA A 58 10.28 30.57 -3.98
N PHE A 59 11.00 29.50 -4.30
CA PHE A 59 10.62 28.11 -4.00
C PHE A 59 11.68 27.38 -3.18
N ASP A 60 11.25 26.31 -2.48
CA ASP A 60 12.16 25.43 -1.78
C ASP A 60 12.91 24.53 -2.77
N PRO A 61 14.24 24.38 -2.64
CA PRO A 61 14.99 23.35 -3.34
C PRO A 61 14.66 21.95 -2.76
N PRO A 62 15.01 20.87 -3.47
CA PRO A 62 15.03 19.53 -2.87
C PRO A 62 15.88 19.53 -1.60
N GLU A 63 15.35 18.92 -0.54
CA GLU A 63 15.95 19.02 0.80
C GLU A 63 16.69 17.73 1.17
N VAL A 64 17.84 17.87 1.81
CA VAL A 64 18.57 16.77 2.45
C VAL A 64 18.83 17.17 3.89
N ARG A 65 18.31 16.40 4.84
CA ARG A 65 18.42 16.67 6.29
C ARG A 65 19.17 15.54 7.01
N PRO A 66 19.85 15.83 8.12
CA PRO A 66 20.31 14.77 9.01
C PRO A 66 19.15 13.90 9.49
N SER A 67 19.35 12.58 9.55
CA SER A 67 18.29 11.67 10.01
C SER A 67 17.86 11.96 11.45
N SER A 68 18.78 12.46 12.28
CA SER A 68 18.50 12.91 13.66
C SER A 68 17.48 14.04 13.78
N ASP A 69 17.33 14.83 12.71
CA ASP A 69 16.42 15.99 12.68
C ASP A 69 15.05 15.63 12.13
N VAL A 70 14.93 14.42 11.59
CA VAL A 70 13.69 13.94 10.92
C VAL A 70 12.97 12.90 11.75
N VAL A 71 13.71 11.97 12.37
CA VAL A 71 13.10 10.87 13.12
C VAL A 71 13.52 10.87 14.58
N PRO A 72 12.68 10.39 15.49
CA PRO A 72 13.04 10.22 16.90
C PRO A 72 14.31 9.38 17.06
N PRO A 73 15.18 9.68 18.05
CA PRO A 73 16.42 8.94 18.29
C PRO A 73 16.26 7.42 18.38
N ALA A 74 15.12 6.95 18.90
CA ALA A 74 14.83 5.53 19.03
C ALA A 74 14.66 4.80 17.67
N LEU A 75 14.45 5.51 16.58
CA LEU A 75 14.33 4.95 15.24
C LEU A 75 15.62 5.01 14.42
N LEU A 76 16.67 5.69 14.90
CA LEU A 76 17.93 5.82 14.18
C LEU A 76 18.69 4.50 14.07
N HIS A 77 18.56 3.64 15.06
CA HIS A 77 19.16 2.30 15.08
C HIS A 77 18.38 1.35 15.99
N GLY A 78 18.49 0.08 15.69
CA GLY A 78 17.92 -1.01 16.50
C GLY A 78 18.80 -2.26 16.44
N PRO A 79 18.39 -3.37 17.09
CA PRO A 79 19.19 -4.59 17.16
C PRO A 79 19.64 -5.15 15.81
N HIS A 80 18.83 -4.94 14.78
CA HIS A 80 19.05 -5.56 13.46
C HIS A 80 19.06 -4.56 12.31
N TYR A 81 19.11 -3.25 12.60
CA TYR A 81 19.15 -2.22 11.57
C TYR A 81 19.83 -0.94 12.04
N GLN A 82 20.28 -0.18 11.06
CA GLN A 82 20.79 1.18 11.22
C GLN A 82 20.25 2.06 10.09
N LEU A 83 19.75 3.23 10.46
CA LEU A 83 19.32 4.24 9.51
C LEU A 83 20.55 4.97 8.95
N GLY A 84 20.52 5.30 7.67
CA GLY A 84 21.54 6.15 7.06
C GLY A 84 21.58 7.55 7.67
N PRO A 85 22.71 8.27 7.56
CA PRO A 85 22.90 9.54 8.26
C PRO A 85 22.04 10.69 7.74
N THR A 86 21.48 10.57 6.54
CA THR A 86 20.71 11.63 5.89
C THR A 86 19.41 11.10 5.30
N VAL A 87 18.40 11.95 5.29
CA VAL A 87 17.09 11.75 4.67
C VAL A 87 16.94 12.74 3.54
N LYS A 88 16.50 12.27 2.38
CA LYS A 88 16.21 13.11 1.22
C LYS A 88 14.70 13.28 1.11
N THR A 89 14.25 14.54 1.14
CA THR A 89 12.84 14.82 0.86
C THR A 89 12.66 15.02 -0.63
N PHE A 90 11.88 14.14 -1.24
CA PHE A 90 11.56 14.21 -2.65
C PHE A 90 10.05 14.44 -2.81
N THR A 91 9.68 15.51 -3.48
CA THR A 91 8.29 15.95 -3.63
C THR A 91 7.66 16.27 -2.27
N PHE A 92 7.13 15.27 -1.56
CA PHE A 92 6.46 15.42 -0.26
C PHE A 92 6.77 14.27 0.71
N MET A 93 7.61 13.32 0.30
CA MET A 93 7.94 12.12 1.05
C MET A 93 9.42 12.05 1.37
N ASN A 94 9.75 11.58 2.55
CA ASN A 94 11.08 11.32 3.01
C ASN A 94 11.60 9.99 2.46
N GLN A 95 12.78 9.98 1.89
CA GLN A 95 13.45 8.78 1.43
C GLN A 95 14.57 8.40 2.37
N TYR A 96 14.49 7.21 2.89
CA TYR A 96 15.43 6.66 3.84
C TYR A 96 16.34 5.63 3.20
N SER A 97 17.51 5.44 3.81
CA SER A 97 18.43 4.33 3.56
C SER A 97 18.57 3.55 4.85
N VAL A 98 18.27 2.28 4.84
CA VAL A 98 18.34 1.40 6.01
C VAL A 98 19.25 0.23 5.69
N THR A 99 20.30 0.03 6.48
CA THR A 99 21.13 -1.17 6.46
C THR A 99 20.63 -2.11 7.54
N SER A 100 20.43 -3.38 7.22
CA SER A 100 20.00 -4.37 8.20
C SER A 100 20.71 -5.70 8.00
N ASP A 101 20.62 -6.60 9.01
CA ASP A 101 21.11 -7.96 8.93
C ASP A 101 20.42 -8.78 7.83
N TYR A 102 19.31 -8.28 7.30
CA TYR A 102 18.47 -8.96 6.30
C TYR A 102 18.52 -8.29 4.92
N GLY A 103 19.44 -7.36 4.74
CA GLY A 103 19.71 -6.65 3.51
C GLY A 103 19.48 -5.13 3.62
N PRO A 104 19.85 -4.39 2.57
CA PRO A 104 19.57 -2.97 2.47
C PRO A 104 18.12 -2.72 2.07
N PHE A 105 17.51 -1.65 2.64
CA PHE A 105 16.16 -1.22 2.31
C PHE A 105 16.15 0.30 2.05
N SER A 106 15.19 0.75 1.28
CA SER A 106 15.01 2.17 0.95
C SER A 106 13.54 2.57 1.06
N PRO A 107 12.98 2.65 2.28
CA PRO A 107 11.58 3.02 2.45
C PRO A 107 11.34 4.48 2.01
N PRO A 108 10.29 4.73 1.19
CA PRO A 108 10.04 6.02 0.55
C PRO A 108 9.11 6.93 1.35
N SER A 109 8.90 6.69 2.64
CA SER A 109 8.13 7.56 3.55
C SER A 109 8.36 7.20 5.02
N ASP A 110 7.96 8.08 5.91
CA ASP A 110 7.97 7.86 7.35
C ASP A 110 7.11 6.64 7.75
N ALA A 111 5.95 6.50 7.14
CA ALA A 111 5.07 5.36 7.36
C ALA A 111 5.72 4.04 6.92
N ARG A 112 6.39 4.04 5.75
CA ARG A 112 7.13 2.87 5.27
C ARG A 112 8.34 2.54 6.14
N LEU A 113 9.02 3.56 6.67
CA LEU A 113 10.14 3.34 7.61
C LEU A 113 9.64 2.65 8.89
N ARG A 114 8.59 3.16 9.51
CA ARG A 114 8.01 2.55 10.73
C ARG A 114 7.58 1.11 10.49
N ARG A 115 6.90 0.85 9.37
CA ARG A 115 6.51 -0.50 8.97
C ARG A 115 7.72 -1.41 8.79
N LEU A 116 8.75 -0.96 8.07
CA LEU A 116 9.97 -1.73 7.83
C LEU A 116 10.68 -2.11 9.14
N ILE A 117 10.76 -1.19 10.11
CA ILE A 117 11.39 -1.46 11.41
C ILE A 117 10.66 -2.60 12.14
N ARG A 118 9.33 -2.62 12.13
CA ARG A 118 8.54 -3.74 12.70
C ARG A 118 8.79 -5.03 11.93
N GLU A 119 8.83 -4.97 10.61
CA GLU A 119 9.10 -6.13 9.77
C GLU A 119 10.50 -6.72 10.01
N ILE A 120 11.51 -5.88 10.20
CA ILE A 120 12.88 -6.33 10.55
C ILE A 120 12.87 -7.08 11.89
N ALA A 121 12.17 -6.55 12.90
CA ALA A 121 12.03 -7.22 14.19
C ALA A 121 11.28 -8.57 14.05
N ALA A 122 10.22 -8.59 13.25
CA ALA A 122 9.46 -9.82 12.99
C ALA A 122 10.29 -10.88 12.25
N ILE A 123 11.10 -10.46 11.28
CA ILE A 123 12.03 -11.35 10.56
C ILE A 123 13.03 -11.99 11.54
N ALA A 124 13.56 -11.21 12.49
CA ALA A 124 14.46 -11.74 13.52
C ALA A 124 13.80 -12.84 14.35
N GLU A 125 12.56 -12.62 14.79
CA GLU A 125 11.82 -13.62 15.57
C GLU A 125 11.47 -14.86 14.75
N LEU A 126 11.05 -14.69 13.50
CA LEU A 126 10.76 -15.82 12.59
C LEU A 126 12.01 -16.67 12.32
N LYS A 127 13.19 -16.05 12.19
CA LYS A 127 14.47 -16.76 12.03
C LYS A 127 14.84 -17.56 13.29
N LYS A 128 14.63 -17.03 14.48
CA LYS A 128 14.81 -17.79 15.73
C LYS A 128 13.91 -19.03 15.78
N ILE A 129 12.66 -18.89 15.32
CA ILE A 129 11.73 -20.03 15.21
C ILE A 129 12.28 -21.05 14.21
N HIS A 130 12.77 -20.59 13.07
CA HIS A 130 13.34 -21.43 12.02
C HIS A 130 14.56 -22.25 12.48
N GLU A 131 15.38 -21.69 13.36
CA GLU A 131 16.57 -22.32 13.94
C GLU A 131 16.26 -23.25 15.13
N SER A 132 15.00 -23.32 15.58
CA SER A 132 14.61 -24.10 16.73
C SER A 132 14.49 -25.61 16.46
N ASP A 133 14.77 -26.45 17.49
CA ASP A 133 14.53 -27.89 17.43
C ASP A 133 13.07 -28.25 17.13
N ALA A 134 12.12 -27.41 17.57
CA ALA A 134 10.70 -27.59 17.30
C ALA A 134 10.39 -27.45 15.80
N PHE A 135 11.00 -26.47 15.12
CA PHE A 135 10.87 -26.31 13.68
C PHE A 135 11.49 -27.48 12.93
N ALA A 136 12.70 -27.92 13.33
CA ALA A 136 13.36 -29.07 12.73
C ALA A 136 12.52 -30.36 12.85
N LYS A 137 11.91 -30.61 14.01
CA LYS A 137 10.98 -31.74 14.23
C LYS A 137 9.73 -31.62 13.37
N ALA A 138 9.10 -30.43 13.32
CA ALA A 138 7.89 -30.19 12.53
C ALA A 138 8.15 -30.41 11.03
N THR A 139 9.30 -29.99 10.50
CA THR A 139 9.67 -30.20 9.11
C THR A 139 9.95 -31.67 8.78
N VAL A 140 10.55 -32.44 9.70
CA VAL A 140 10.74 -33.91 9.54
C VAL A 140 9.39 -34.64 9.54
N GLU A 141 8.47 -34.28 10.42
CA GLU A 141 7.12 -34.84 10.46
C GLU A 141 6.32 -34.51 9.19
N ALA A 142 6.44 -33.27 8.71
CA ALA A 142 5.88 -32.84 7.44
C ALA A 142 6.38 -33.69 6.27
N GLY A 143 7.67 -34.03 6.24
CA GLY A 143 8.29 -34.87 5.21
C GLY A 143 7.76 -36.29 5.18
N LYS A 144 7.15 -36.80 6.26
CA LYS A 144 6.55 -38.14 6.35
C LYS A 144 5.13 -38.22 5.74
N GLY A 145 4.45 -37.07 5.57
CA GLY A 145 3.08 -37.00 5.12
C GLY A 145 2.79 -36.18 3.85
N VAL A 146 3.80 -35.61 3.21
CA VAL A 146 3.62 -34.60 2.16
C VAL A 146 3.97 -35.11 0.78
N VAL A 147 3.07 -34.84 -0.16
CA VAL A 147 3.20 -35.02 -1.61
C VAL A 147 4.47 -34.31 -2.15
N GLN A 148 5.10 -34.90 -3.17
CA GLN A 148 6.41 -34.51 -3.77
C GLN A 148 6.67 -33.01 -3.97
N GLY A 149 5.66 -32.16 -4.13
CA GLY A 149 5.83 -30.71 -4.29
C GLY A 149 6.31 -29.96 -3.04
N ALA A 150 5.97 -30.48 -1.83
CA ALA A 150 6.42 -29.85 -0.58
C ALA A 150 7.83 -30.35 -0.16
N GLN A 151 8.26 -31.53 -0.62
CA GLN A 151 9.63 -32.03 -0.36
C GLN A 151 10.70 -31.15 -0.99
N ASN A 152 10.41 -30.50 -2.12
CA ASN A 152 11.36 -29.59 -2.77
C ASN A 152 11.49 -28.26 -2.01
N LEU A 153 10.40 -27.78 -1.40
CA LEU A 153 10.39 -26.59 -0.54
C LEU A 153 11.21 -26.80 0.75
N ILE A 154 11.25 -28.04 1.26
CA ILE A 154 11.98 -28.39 2.48
C ILE A 154 13.46 -28.65 2.20
N LYS A 155 13.80 -29.23 1.04
CA LYS A 155 15.18 -29.60 0.68
C LYS A 155 16.03 -28.43 0.20
N ASP A 156 15.44 -27.46 -0.46
CA ASP A 156 16.11 -26.25 -0.93
C ASP A 156 15.14 -25.07 -0.95
N PRO A 157 14.92 -24.43 0.21
CA PRO A 157 14.00 -23.30 0.30
C PRO A 157 14.46 -22.10 -0.54
N VAL A 158 15.75 -22.00 -0.88
CA VAL A 158 16.30 -20.86 -1.62
C VAL A 158 16.06 -20.98 -3.12
N SER A 159 16.27 -22.15 -3.71
CA SER A 159 16.11 -22.36 -5.16
C SER A 159 14.63 -22.48 -5.56
N THR A 160 13.80 -23.04 -4.67
CA THR A 160 12.35 -23.21 -4.95
C THR A 160 11.58 -21.90 -4.78
N ILE A 161 12.04 -21.01 -3.90
CA ILE A 161 11.39 -19.69 -3.66
C ILE A 161 11.76 -18.65 -4.71
N SER A 162 12.92 -18.74 -5.37
CA SER A 162 13.22 -17.89 -6.53
C SER A 162 12.32 -18.16 -7.73
N ALA A 163 11.66 -19.34 -7.79
CA ALA A 163 10.66 -19.69 -8.81
C ALA A 163 9.20 -19.43 -8.37
N VAL A 164 8.96 -19.04 -7.11
CA VAL A 164 7.64 -18.99 -6.48
C VAL A 164 6.96 -17.58 -6.44
N PRO A 165 7.61 -16.43 -6.69
CA PRO A 165 6.88 -15.14 -6.62
C PRO A 165 5.65 -15.09 -7.53
N GLU A 166 5.72 -15.64 -8.73
CA GLU A 166 4.54 -15.74 -9.62
C GLU A 166 3.58 -16.87 -9.23
N ALA A 167 4.07 -17.97 -8.67
CA ALA A 167 3.22 -19.11 -8.32
C ALA A 167 2.41 -18.86 -7.03
N VAL A 168 2.95 -18.14 -6.05
CA VAL A 168 2.18 -17.78 -4.82
C VAL A 168 1.14 -16.71 -5.14
N PHE A 169 1.47 -15.69 -5.91
CA PHE A 169 0.48 -14.74 -6.43
C PHE A 169 -0.52 -15.43 -7.38
N SER A 170 -0.08 -16.38 -8.21
CA SER A 170 -0.97 -17.12 -9.09
C SER A 170 -1.85 -18.12 -8.36
N VAL A 171 -1.45 -18.64 -7.21
CA VAL A 171 -2.29 -19.50 -6.37
C VAL A 171 -3.35 -18.66 -5.65
N PHE A 172 -3.01 -17.48 -5.12
CA PHE A 172 -4.01 -16.56 -4.59
C PHE A 172 -4.94 -16.02 -5.70
N GLY A 173 -4.42 -15.73 -6.88
CA GLY A 173 -5.23 -15.35 -8.06
C GLY A 173 -6.10 -16.50 -8.56
N ARG A 174 -5.60 -17.75 -8.60
CA ARG A 174 -6.37 -18.92 -9.05
C ARG A 174 -7.41 -19.37 -8.05
N VAL A 175 -7.18 -19.26 -6.75
CA VAL A 175 -8.21 -19.51 -5.72
C VAL A 175 -9.34 -18.48 -5.84
N SER A 176 -9.04 -17.23 -6.16
CA SER A 176 -10.07 -16.23 -6.45
C SER A 176 -10.83 -16.51 -7.76
N GLU A 177 -10.18 -17.05 -8.77
CA GLU A 177 -10.80 -17.47 -10.03
C GLU A 177 -11.59 -18.77 -9.90
N ALA A 178 -11.11 -19.76 -9.15
CA ALA A 178 -11.83 -21.00 -8.88
C ALA A 178 -13.08 -20.76 -8.03
N ALA A 179 -13.02 -19.86 -7.06
CA ALA A 179 -14.19 -19.43 -6.30
C ALA A 179 -15.24 -18.70 -7.16
N LYS A 180 -14.81 -18.04 -8.25
CA LYS A 180 -15.73 -17.40 -9.22
C LYS A 180 -16.43 -18.39 -10.14
N ARG A 181 -15.87 -19.57 -10.38
CA ARG A 181 -16.39 -20.55 -11.36
C ARG A 181 -17.25 -21.68 -10.79
N GLY A 182 -17.45 -21.74 -9.47
CA GLY A 182 -18.41 -22.67 -8.83
C GLY A 182 -18.16 -24.17 -9.09
N GLY A 183 -16.98 -24.56 -9.57
CA GLY A 183 -16.65 -25.95 -9.90
C GLY A 183 -16.00 -26.67 -8.72
N ARG A 184 -16.71 -27.57 -8.05
CA ARG A 184 -16.15 -28.55 -7.12
C ARG A 184 -15.48 -29.68 -7.91
N SER A 185 -14.16 -29.83 -7.77
CA SER A 185 -13.43 -31.02 -8.23
C SER A 185 -13.08 -31.87 -7.02
N GLN A 186 -13.42 -33.16 -7.05
CA GLN A 186 -13.15 -34.13 -5.97
C GLN A 186 -11.65 -34.38 -5.68
N TYR A 187 -10.75 -33.87 -6.52
CA TYR A 187 -9.30 -34.03 -6.38
C TYR A 187 -8.60 -32.86 -5.68
N GLU A 188 -9.32 -31.77 -5.39
CA GLU A 188 -8.75 -30.53 -4.84
C GLU A 188 -8.84 -30.42 -3.30
N ASP A 189 -9.63 -31.27 -2.63
CA ASP A 189 -9.96 -31.10 -1.22
C ASP A 189 -8.72 -31.20 -0.29
N GLY A 190 -7.79 -32.08 -0.56
CA GLY A 190 -6.59 -32.25 0.29
C GLY A 190 -5.56 -31.10 0.14
N VAL A 191 -5.36 -30.64 -1.09
CA VAL A 191 -4.43 -29.53 -1.38
C VAL A 191 -5.02 -28.20 -0.93
N ALA A 192 -6.32 -28.01 -1.14
CA ALA A 192 -7.02 -26.79 -0.71
C ALA A 192 -7.07 -26.67 0.83
N GLN A 193 -7.30 -27.77 1.56
CA GLN A 193 -7.31 -27.75 3.03
C GLN A 193 -5.93 -27.43 3.60
N ASN A 194 -4.85 -28.00 3.04
CA ASN A 194 -3.48 -27.69 3.46
C ASN A 194 -3.12 -26.22 3.19
N LEU A 195 -3.51 -25.66 2.04
CA LEU A 195 -3.31 -24.25 1.71
C LEU A 195 -4.12 -23.33 2.63
N LEU A 196 -5.34 -23.71 3.00
CA LEU A 196 -6.15 -22.95 3.95
C LEU A 196 -5.52 -22.95 5.36
N ALA A 197 -4.98 -24.09 5.81
CA ALA A 197 -4.28 -24.20 7.08
C ALA A 197 -3.01 -23.33 7.09
N VAL A 198 -2.18 -23.40 6.05
CA VAL A 198 -0.98 -22.55 5.92
C VAL A 198 -1.38 -21.07 5.96
N SER A 199 -2.40 -20.66 5.22
CA SER A 199 -2.89 -19.29 5.23
C SER A 199 -3.40 -18.85 6.60
N SER A 200 -3.99 -19.76 7.38
CA SER A 200 -4.44 -19.48 8.74
C SER A 200 -3.26 -19.25 9.68
N PHE A 201 -2.28 -20.15 9.67
CA PHE A 201 -1.07 -19.99 10.46
C PHE A 201 -0.29 -18.74 10.07
N LYS A 202 -0.17 -18.44 8.76
CA LYS A 202 0.50 -17.23 8.30
C LYS A 202 -0.14 -15.96 8.88
N ARG A 203 -1.48 -15.87 8.92
CA ARG A 203 -2.18 -14.75 9.55
C ARG A 203 -1.97 -14.72 11.05
N GLU A 204 -1.99 -15.88 11.72
CA GLU A 204 -1.74 -15.98 13.15
C GLU A 204 -0.34 -15.47 13.52
N TYR A 205 0.70 -15.88 12.79
CA TYR A 205 2.06 -15.41 13.01
C TYR A 205 2.21 -13.92 12.69
N ALA A 206 1.65 -13.45 11.58
CA ALA A 206 1.67 -12.03 11.24
C ALA A 206 0.98 -11.18 12.31
N GLN A 207 -0.16 -11.63 12.84
CA GLN A 207 -0.87 -10.97 13.93
C GLN A 207 -0.04 -10.93 15.21
N LYS A 208 0.58 -12.05 15.59
CA LYS A 208 1.40 -12.14 16.83
C LYS A 208 2.65 -11.27 16.74
N LEU A 209 3.20 -11.10 15.55
CA LEU A 209 4.39 -10.29 15.29
C LEU A 209 4.06 -8.83 14.92
N ASP A 210 2.78 -8.46 14.92
CA ASP A 210 2.28 -7.13 14.58
C ASP A 210 2.74 -6.63 13.20
N VAL A 211 2.72 -7.52 12.19
CA VAL A 211 3.07 -7.20 10.82
C VAL A 211 1.93 -7.47 9.86
N ASP A 212 1.99 -6.83 8.69
CA ASP A 212 1.02 -7.04 7.63
C ASP A 212 1.25 -8.39 6.93
N VAL A 213 0.25 -9.27 6.98
CA VAL A 213 0.29 -10.56 6.28
C VAL A 213 0.43 -10.40 4.76
N TYR A 214 0.03 -9.25 4.21
CA TYR A 214 0.09 -8.88 2.80
C TYR A 214 1.26 -7.96 2.46
N SER A 215 2.24 -7.80 3.36
CA SER A 215 3.43 -6.99 3.12
C SER A 215 4.15 -7.40 1.82
N SER A 216 4.66 -6.43 1.09
CA SER A 216 5.51 -6.65 -0.10
C SER A 216 6.96 -6.98 0.24
N ASN A 217 7.35 -6.93 1.53
CA ASN A 217 8.70 -7.31 1.97
C ASN A 217 8.93 -8.81 1.75
N GLN A 218 9.71 -9.13 0.71
CA GLN A 218 9.95 -10.50 0.30
C GLN A 218 10.66 -11.34 1.37
N VAL A 219 11.54 -10.73 2.18
CA VAL A 219 12.23 -11.42 3.27
C VAL A 219 11.22 -11.82 4.33
N LEU A 220 10.36 -10.90 4.76
CA LEU A 220 9.27 -11.19 5.69
C LEU A 220 8.33 -12.27 5.15
N GLN A 221 7.92 -12.16 3.90
CA GLN A 221 7.02 -13.13 3.27
C GLN A 221 7.62 -14.54 3.22
N LYS A 222 8.91 -14.63 2.93
CA LYS A 222 9.65 -15.90 2.92
C LYS A 222 9.63 -16.56 4.30
N GLU A 223 9.99 -15.84 5.34
CA GLU A 223 10.05 -16.38 6.69
C GLU A 223 8.65 -16.72 7.23
N LEU A 224 7.65 -15.86 7.01
CA LEU A 224 6.25 -16.15 7.37
C LEU A 224 5.72 -17.41 6.67
N ASN A 225 6.00 -17.57 5.39
CA ASN A 225 5.57 -18.75 4.65
C ASN A 225 6.26 -20.02 5.20
N SER A 226 7.58 -19.98 5.44
CA SER A 226 8.34 -21.11 5.96
C SER A 226 7.78 -21.60 7.29
N VAL A 227 7.58 -20.69 8.24
CA VAL A 227 7.05 -21.02 9.57
C VAL A 227 5.59 -21.48 9.49
N ALA A 228 4.75 -20.85 8.65
CA ALA A 228 3.36 -21.26 8.46
C ALA A 228 3.24 -22.67 7.86
N TRP A 229 4.10 -23.05 6.92
CA TRP A 229 4.16 -24.41 6.38
C TRP A 229 4.58 -25.44 7.44
N ALA A 230 5.60 -25.15 8.24
CA ALA A 230 6.03 -26.04 9.33
C ALA A 230 4.92 -26.20 10.38
N ALA A 231 4.20 -25.12 10.71
CA ALA A 231 3.10 -25.18 11.64
C ALA A 231 1.92 -26.01 11.10
N ALA A 232 1.57 -25.85 9.82
CA ALA A 232 0.48 -26.58 9.18
C ALA A 232 0.79 -28.08 9.06
N ALA A 233 2.04 -28.45 8.89
CA ALA A 233 2.46 -29.83 8.66
C ALA A 233 2.84 -30.60 9.94
N GLY A 234 3.32 -29.92 10.98
CA GLY A 234 3.93 -30.58 12.13
C GLY A 234 3.52 -30.08 13.51
N ASN A 235 2.34 -29.44 13.66
CA ASN A 235 1.90 -28.92 14.95
C ASN A 235 2.93 -28.01 15.66
N LEU A 236 3.66 -27.20 14.89
CA LEU A 236 4.52 -26.18 15.44
C LEU A 236 3.66 -25.15 16.18
N THR A 237 3.56 -25.26 17.48
CA THR A 237 2.91 -24.24 18.31
C THR A 237 3.91 -23.16 18.65
N LEU A 238 3.54 -21.89 18.48
CA LEU A 238 4.25 -20.81 19.14
C LEU A 238 4.11 -21.04 20.65
N GLY A 239 5.14 -21.65 21.25
CA GLY A 239 5.31 -21.52 22.69
C GLY A 239 5.23 -20.03 23.03
N ALA A 240 4.83 -19.70 24.23
CA ALA A 240 4.79 -18.32 24.75
C ALA A 240 6.22 -17.71 24.84
N ALA A 241 7.03 -17.89 23.81
CA ALA A 241 8.34 -17.27 23.68
C ALA A 241 8.10 -15.77 23.58
N SER A 242 8.50 -15.10 24.63
CA SER A 242 8.62 -13.67 24.87
C SER A 242 8.27 -12.82 23.63
N MET A 243 7.01 -12.41 23.58
CA MET A 243 6.55 -11.44 22.61
C MET A 243 7.32 -10.13 22.79
N VAL A 244 8.00 -9.87 21.81
CA VAL A 244 8.78 -8.73 21.37
C VAL A 244 8.51 -7.41 22.07
N THR A 245 9.50 -6.99 22.78
CA THR A 245 9.66 -5.65 23.33
C THR A 245 10.06 -4.59 22.29
N GLY A 246 10.24 -4.94 21.03
CA GLY A 246 10.51 -3.96 19.94
C GLY A 246 9.29 -3.13 19.54
N ALA A 247 8.08 -3.68 19.71
CA ALA A 247 6.83 -2.98 19.44
C ALA A 247 6.45 -1.96 20.52
N ALA A 248 7.07 -2.03 21.70
CA ALA A 248 6.74 -1.12 22.82
C ALA A 248 7.11 0.35 22.57
N VAL A 249 8.03 0.61 21.63
CA VAL A 249 8.44 1.98 21.27
C VAL A 249 7.44 2.65 20.32
N LEU A 250 6.61 1.86 19.62
CA LEU A 250 5.66 2.36 18.63
C LEU A 250 4.18 2.27 19.05
N GLN A 251 3.90 1.82 20.28
CA GLN A 251 2.53 1.76 20.84
C GLN A 251 1.98 3.12 21.30
N ALA A 252 2.24 4.19 20.54
CA ALA A 252 1.57 5.46 20.77
C ALA A 252 0.24 5.46 20.00
N ALA A 253 -0.84 5.30 20.74
CA ALA A 253 -2.20 5.71 20.41
C ALA A 253 -2.94 4.97 19.27
N SER A 254 -3.24 3.71 19.44
CA SER A 254 -4.39 3.09 18.77
C SER A 254 -5.68 3.51 19.51
N GLY A 255 -6.28 4.62 19.07
CA GLY A 255 -7.47 5.18 19.73
C GLY A 255 -8.77 5.12 18.95
N LEU A 256 -8.76 4.59 17.73
CA LEU A 256 -9.93 4.57 16.88
C LEU A 256 -10.49 3.15 16.72
N ARG A 257 -11.49 2.78 17.50
CA ARG A 257 -12.15 1.46 17.46
C ARG A 257 -12.47 0.92 16.04
N THR A 258 -12.67 1.81 15.06
CA THR A 258 -12.99 1.40 13.68
C THR A 258 -11.75 0.93 12.93
N LEU A 259 -10.60 1.57 13.15
CA LEU A 259 -9.34 1.16 12.54
C LEU A 259 -8.84 -0.13 13.16
N ASP A 260 -8.94 -0.28 14.49
CA ASP A 260 -8.68 -1.55 15.19
C ASP A 260 -9.58 -2.68 14.66
N GLN A 261 -10.84 -2.37 14.35
CA GLN A 261 -11.75 -3.32 13.74
C GLN A 261 -11.27 -3.75 12.33
N ALA A 262 -10.80 -2.83 11.51
CA ALA A 262 -10.25 -3.15 10.19
C ALA A 262 -9.00 -4.03 10.30
N LYS A 263 -8.07 -3.71 11.22
CA LYS A 263 -6.89 -4.53 11.53
C LYS A 263 -7.28 -5.93 11.96
N ASN A 264 -8.23 -6.05 12.88
CA ASN A 264 -8.73 -7.33 13.36
C ASN A 264 -9.38 -8.15 12.25
N LEU A 265 -10.16 -7.54 11.34
CA LEU A 265 -10.74 -8.23 10.19
C LEU A 265 -9.66 -8.78 9.26
N VAL A 266 -8.65 -7.95 8.92
CA VAL A 266 -7.53 -8.34 8.06
C VAL A 266 -6.76 -9.52 8.63
N ASN A 267 -6.53 -9.53 9.92
CA ASN A 267 -5.80 -10.60 10.60
C ASN A 267 -6.64 -11.88 10.78
N ALA A 268 -7.95 -11.75 11.01
CA ALA A 268 -8.82 -12.89 11.28
C ALA A 268 -9.32 -13.62 10.03
N LEU A 269 -9.55 -12.89 8.93
CA LEU A 269 -10.30 -13.42 7.78
C LEU A 269 -9.40 -13.71 6.58
N PRO A 270 -9.69 -14.77 5.81
CA PRO A 270 -9.03 -15.00 4.52
C PRO A 270 -9.39 -13.90 3.51
N ALA A 271 -8.51 -13.67 2.53
CA ALA A 271 -8.66 -12.65 1.50
C ALA A 271 -10.01 -12.73 0.74
N THR A 272 -10.47 -13.93 0.46
CA THR A 272 -11.76 -14.17 -0.20
C THR A 272 -12.96 -13.67 0.62
N GLU A 273 -12.92 -13.89 1.92
CA GLU A 273 -13.97 -13.42 2.83
C GLU A 273 -13.91 -11.90 3.02
N LEU A 274 -12.70 -11.33 3.09
CA LEU A 274 -12.50 -9.88 3.08
C LEU A 274 -13.08 -9.25 1.81
N ALA A 275 -12.77 -9.79 0.64
CA ALA A 275 -13.30 -9.30 -0.64
C ALA A 275 -14.83 -9.38 -0.70
N ARG A 276 -15.42 -10.49 -0.19
CA ARG A 276 -16.88 -10.65 -0.11
C ARG A 276 -17.51 -9.57 0.79
N ARG A 277 -16.93 -9.34 1.97
CA ARG A 277 -17.41 -8.32 2.94
C ARG A 277 -17.23 -6.91 2.39
N ASN A 278 -16.10 -6.62 1.77
CA ASN A 278 -15.84 -5.33 1.15
C ASN A 278 -16.87 -5.05 0.04
N ARG A 279 -17.16 -6.03 -0.82
CA ARG A 279 -18.18 -5.91 -1.85
C ARG A 279 -19.56 -5.61 -1.28
N GLU A 280 -19.97 -6.34 -0.25
CA GLU A 280 -21.26 -6.13 0.40
C GLU A 280 -21.32 -4.74 1.06
N ALA A 281 -20.25 -4.29 1.72
CA ALA A 281 -20.18 -2.96 2.31
C ALA A 281 -20.26 -1.85 1.24
N LEU A 282 -19.56 -1.99 0.12
CA LEU A 282 -19.62 -1.06 -1.02
C LEU A 282 -21.05 -0.99 -1.60
N ARG A 283 -21.72 -2.15 -1.75
CA ARG A 283 -23.11 -2.21 -2.18
C ARG A 283 -24.04 -1.47 -1.22
N GLN A 284 -23.90 -1.68 0.09
CA GLN A 284 -24.68 -0.99 1.13
C GLN A 284 -24.41 0.52 1.16
N MET A 285 -23.23 0.96 0.76
CA MET A 285 -22.90 2.37 0.59
C MET A 285 -23.47 2.99 -0.68
N GLY A 286 -24.09 2.19 -1.57
CA GLY A 286 -24.62 2.65 -2.85
C GLY A 286 -23.55 2.85 -3.92
N VAL A 287 -22.36 2.24 -3.77
CA VAL A 287 -21.30 2.31 -4.79
C VAL A 287 -21.71 1.44 -6.00
N PRO A 288 -21.72 2.00 -7.22
CA PRO A 288 -22.07 1.24 -8.41
C PRO A 288 -21.14 0.03 -8.62
N ASN A 289 -21.70 -1.10 -9.08
CA ASN A 289 -20.92 -2.33 -9.25
C ASN A 289 -19.67 -2.14 -10.10
N VAL A 290 -19.73 -1.35 -11.18
CA VAL A 290 -18.57 -1.08 -12.02
C VAL A 290 -17.43 -0.38 -11.27
N VAL A 291 -17.75 0.48 -10.31
CA VAL A 291 -16.75 1.15 -9.46
C VAL A 291 -16.22 0.17 -8.41
N ALA A 292 -17.11 -0.58 -7.76
CA ALA A 292 -16.73 -1.60 -6.79
C ALA A 292 -15.84 -2.69 -7.41
N ASP A 293 -16.18 -3.16 -8.62
CA ASP A 293 -15.37 -4.14 -9.34
C ASP A 293 -13.99 -3.61 -9.71
N ARG A 294 -13.90 -2.37 -10.21
CA ARG A 294 -12.60 -1.75 -10.52
C ARG A 294 -11.73 -1.61 -9.27
N PHE A 295 -12.31 -1.27 -8.14
CA PHE A 295 -11.60 -1.14 -6.88
C PHE A 295 -11.13 -2.52 -6.36
N LEU A 296 -12.03 -3.50 -6.25
CA LEU A 296 -11.73 -4.83 -5.71
C LEU A 296 -10.95 -5.75 -6.67
N GLN A 297 -10.78 -5.37 -7.93
CA GLN A 297 -9.97 -6.12 -8.89
C GLN A 297 -8.62 -5.45 -9.17
N ASN A 298 -8.35 -4.33 -8.54
CA ASN A 298 -7.06 -3.70 -8.66
C ASN A 298 -6.01 -4.50 -7.87
N HIS A 299 -5.13 -5.20 -8.59
CA HIS A 299 -4.11 -6.07 -8.02
C HIS A 299 -3.05 -5.36 -7.18
N VAL A 300 -2.97 -4.03 -7.27
CA VAL A 300 -2.08 -3.20 -6.45
C VAL A 300 -2.65 -3.00 -5.05
N LEU A 301 -3.98 -2.97 -4.92
CA LEU A 301 -4.64 -2.89 -3.63
C LEU A 301 -4.62 -4.27 -2.96
N SER A 302 -3.84 -4.42 -1.90
CA SER A 302 -3.88 -5.63 -1.09
C SER A 302 -5.23 -5.75 -0.37
N PRO A 303 -5.62 -6.96 0.09
CA PRO A 303 -6.82 -7.13 0.91
C PRO A 303 -6.87 -6.22 2.15
N ARG A 304 -5.70 -5.82 2.69
CA ARG A 304 -5.60 -4.83 3.75
C ARG A 304 -6.01 -3.44 3.26
N HIS A 305 -5.41 -2.95 2.16
CA HIS A 305 -5.74 -1.64 1.60
C HIS A 305 -7.24 -1.53 1.32
N GLU A 306 -7.80 -2.52 0.64
CA GLU A 306 -9.24 -2.55 0.35
C GLU A 306 -10.10 -2.50 1.61
N THR A 307 -9.78 -3.33 2.61
CA THR A 307 -10.59 -3.45 3.83
C THR A 307 -10.51 -2.18 4.66
N VAL A 308 -9.32 -1.60 4.84
CA VAL A 308 -9.14 -0.37 5.61
C VAL A 308 -9.86 0.80 4.94
N ILE A 309 -9.72 0.96 3.62
CA ILE A 309 -10.42 2.01 2.85
C ILE A 309 -11.94 1.85 2.97
N VAL A 310 -12.45 0.63 2.82
CA VAL A 310 -13.90 0.37 2.92
C VAL A 310 -14.42 0.64 4.33
N GLU A 311 -13.73 0.17 5.38
CA GLU A 311 -14.12 0.42 6.77
C GLU A 311 -14.04 1.91 7.13
N ALA A 312 -13.02 2.62 6.64
CA ALA A 312 -12.93 4.07 6.80
C ALA A 312 -14.13 4.79 6.14
N MET A 313 -14.50 4.42 4.91
CA MET A 313 -15.65 4.99 4.21
C MET A 313 -16.99 4.62 4.84
N LYS A 314 -17.09 3.52 5.58
CA LYS A 314 -18.28 3.18 6.38
C LYS A 314 -18.51 4.16 7.53
N THR A 315 -17.46 4.73 8.10
CA THR A 315 -17.60 5.76 9.16
C THR A 315 -18.28 7.03 8.65
N LEU A 316 -18.09 7.33 7.37
CA LEU A 316 -18.71 8.47 6.68
C LEU A 316 -20.13 8.15 6.19
N ARG A 317 -20.92 7.43 7.00
CA ARG A 317 -22.26 6.96 6.61
C ARG A 317 -23.19 8.10 6.21
N GLY A 318 -23.80 7.97 5.02
CA GLY A 318 -24.73 8.95 4.49
C GLY A 318 -24.08 10.20 3.88
N ILE A 319 -22.74 10.32 3.93
CA ILE A 319 -22.01 11.47 3.39
C ILE A 319 -21.87 11.32 1.86
N PRO A 320 -22.32 12.33 1.08
CA PRO A 320 -22.06 12.37 -0.36
C PRO A 320 -20.56 12.39 -0.67
N GLY A 321 -20.17 11.75 -1.79
CA GLY A 321 -18.78 11.76 -2.28
C GLY A 321 -17.98 10.51 -1.96
N ARG A 322 -18.47 9.59 -1.11
CA ARG A 322 -17.79 8.32 -0.83
C ARG A 322 -17.50 7.48 -2.08
N THR A 323 -18.46 7.43 -3.01
CA THR A 323 -18.27 6.75 -4.31
C THR A 323 -17.14 7.37 -5.11
N ALA A 324 -17.04 8.71 -5.13
CA ALA A 324 -15.95 9.41 -5.81
C ALA A 324 -14.59 9.07 -5.18
N PHE A 325 -14.52 8.94 -3.86
CA PHE A 325 -13.30 8.51 -3.18
C PHE A 325 -12.92 7.07 -3.53
N ILE A 326 -13.85 6.11 -3.51
CA ILE A 326 -13.59 4.72 -3.93
C ILE A 326 -13.13 4.67 -5.40
N GLN A 327 -13.76 5.45 -6.28
CA GLN A 327 -13.33 5.56 -7.68
C GLN A 327 -11.92 6.16 -7.80
N TYR A 328 -11.58 7.09 -6.94
CA TYR A 328 -10.25 7.70 -6.88
C TYR A 328 -9.21 6.70 -6.38
N ALA A 329 -9.47 5.99 -5.28
CA ALA A 329 -8.60 4.96 -4.75
C ALA A 329 -8.38 3.77 -5.71
N ALA A 330 -9.38 3.44 -6.52
CA ALA A 330 -9.26 2.43 -7.58
C ALA A 330 -8.22 2.75 -8.66
N ARG A 331 -7.61 3.94 -8.63
CA ARG A 331 -6.54 4.37 -9.54
C ARG A 331 -5.14 4.06 -9.03
N ALA A 332 -5.00 3.46 -7.86
CA ALA A 332 -3.71 3.03 -7.34
C ALA A 332 -2.97 2.18 -8.39
N ASP A 333 -1.72 2.49 -8.67
CA ASP A 333 -0.91 1.87 -9.71
C ASP A 333 0.40 1.30 -9.17
N ASN A 334 0.72 1.61 -7.93
CA ASN A 334 1.81 1.04 -7.16
C ASN A 334 1.46 1.00 -5.66
N GLU A 335 2.25 0.29 -4.88
CA GLU A 335 1.98 0.09 -3.45
C GLU A 335 2.03 1.38 -2.65
N ASP A 336 2.86 2.35 -3.03
CA ASP A 336 2.96 3.63 -2.32
C ASP A 336 1.69 4.45 -2.52
N THR A 337 1.11 4.45 -3.73
CA THR A 337 -0.19 5.07 -3.97
C THR A 337 -1.34 4.33 -3.31
N ALA A 338 -1.28 3.01 -3.19
CA ALA A 338 -2.25 2.23 -2.44
C ALA A 338 -2.24 2.60 -0.95
N LEU A 339 -1.05 2.70 -0.36
CA LEU A 339 -0.87 3.15 1.02
C LEU A 339 -1.36 4.60 1.20
N LEU A 340 -0.99 5.50 0.29
CA LEU A 340 -1.44 6.90 0.32
C LEU A 340 -2.97 7.01 0.36
N PHE A 341 -3.68 6.25 -0.48
CA PHE A 341 -5.15 6.25 -0.47
C PHE A 341 -5.73 5.63 0.80
N GLN A 342 -5.09 4.61 1.35
CA GLN A 342 -5.47 4.03 2.63
C GLN A 342 -5.36 5.09 3.74
N GLU A 343 -4.21 5.73 3.88
CA GLU A 343 -3.96 6.74 4.91
C GLU A 343 -4.88 7.96 4.76
N MET A 344 -5.15 8.42 3.52
CA MET A 344 -6.16 9.46 3.27
C MET A 344 -7.55 9.06 3.78
N ALA A 345 -7.96 7.81 3.55
CA ALA A 345 -9.25 7.31 4.04
C ALA A 345 -9.28 7.28 5.58
N GLU A 346 -8.19 6.85 6.21
CA GLU A 346 -8.04 6.80 7.66
C GLU A 346 -8.11 8.20 8.28
N LEU A 347 -7.37 9.17 7.71
CA LEU A 347 -7.41 10.57 8.14
C LEU A 347 -8.82 11.17 8.03
N LEU A 348 -9.53 10.92 6.92
CA LEU A 348 -10.91 11.36 6.74
C LEU A 348 -11.85 10.77 7.80
N ALA A 349 -11.72 9.48 8.07
CA ALA A 349 -12.50 8.80 9.09
C ALA A 349 -12.17 9.30 10.50
N GLY A 350 -10.89 9.50 10.78
CA GLY A 350 -10.39 10.07 12.04
C GLY A 350 -10.92 11.48 12.26
N TYR A 351 -10.76 12.37 11.30
CA TYR A 351 -11.22 13.75 11.37
C TYR A 351 -12.74 13.83 11.61
N HIS A 352 -13.52 13.05 10.83
CA HIS A 352 -14.97 12.98 10.97
C HIS A 352 -15.43 12.63 12.39
N ARG A 353 -14.68 11.75 13.06
CA ARG A 353 -15.08 11.22 14.38
C ARG A 353 -14.57 12.06 15.55
N THR A 354 -13.36 12.61 15.42
CA THR A 354 -12.65 13.19 16.58
C THR A 354 -12.50 14.70 16.52
N VAL A 355 -12.66 15.30 15.34
CA VAL A 355 -12.52 16.76 15.17
C VAL A 355 -13.86 17.40 14.84
N THR A 356 -14.35 17.20 13.61
CA THR A 356 -15.61 17.78 13.15
C THR A 356 -16.29 16.86 12.14
N PRO A 357 -17.61 16.64 12.26
CA PRO A 357 -18.35 15.82 11.31
C PRO A 357 -18.29 16.37 9.90
N ILE A 358 -17.75 15.56 8.98
CA ILE A 358 -17.79 15.83 7.54
C ILE A 358 -19.24 15.74 7.04
N ARG A 359 -19.63 16.64 6.15
CA ARG A 359 -20.94 16.69 5.51
C ARG A 359 -20.92 16.33 4.04
N ARG A 360 -19.78 16.52 3.39
CA ARG A 360 -19.57 16.21 1.99
C ARG A 360 -18.10 15.94 1.72
N LEU A 361 -17.82 15.07 0.77
CA LEU A 361 -16.48 14.77 0.27
C LEU A 361 -16.47 14.94 -1.25
N ASP A 362 -15.54 15.72 -1.77
CA ASP A 362 -15.33 15.90 -3.21
C ASP A 362 -13.85 15.60 -3.55
N ILE A 363 -13.58 15.30 -4.82
CA ILE A 363 -12.21 15.19 -5.34
C ILE A 363 -11.96 16.43 -6.20
N TYR A 364 -11.08 17.31 -5.77
CA TYR A 364 -10.68 18.51 -6.48
C TYR A 364 -9.17 18.49 -6.77
N LEU A 365 -8.79 18.69 -8.02
CA LEU A 365 -7.39 18.58 -8.47
C LEU A 365 -6.72 17.24 -8.06
N ASN A 366 -7.45 16.15 -8.06
CA ASN A 366 -7.03 14.84 -7.53
C ASN A 366 -6.65 14.87 -6.03
N ILE A 367 -7.26 15.73 -5.26
CA ILE A 367 -7.11 15.81 -3.81
C ILE A 367 -8.49 15.64 -3.19
N PRO A 368 -8.67 14.76 -2.20
CA PRO A 368 -9.90 14.70 -1.42
C PRO A 368 -10.07 15.97 -0.59
N VAL A 369 -11.20 16.65 -0.76
CA VAL A 369 -11.58 17.81 0.02
C VAL A 369 -12.85 17.47 0.79
N ALA A 370 -12.79 17.57 2.11
CA ALA A 370 -13.94 17.35 2.96
C ALA A 370 -14.53 18.69 3.41
N TYR A 371 -15.86 18.78 3.38
CA TYR A 371 -16.60 19.96 3.81
C TYR A 371 -17.36 19.64 5.09
N THR A 372 -17.31 20.52 6.08
CA THR A 372 -17.95 20.35 7.39
C THR A 372 -19.22 21.18 7.53
N GLY A 373 -19.98 20.95 8.59
CA GLY A 373 -21.12 21.80 8.96
C GLY A 373 -20.72 23.13 9.63
N GLN A 374 -19.42 23.32 9.88
CA GLN A 374 -18.86 24.53 10.50
C GLN A 374 -18.20 25.46 9.46
N GLU A 375 -18.63 25.37 8.21
CA GLU A 375 -18.13 26.19 7.10
C GLU A 375 -16.62 26.03 6.84
N ILE A 376 -16.05 24.87 7.20
CA ILE A 376 -14.66 24.53 6.97
C ILE A 376 -14.57 23.57 5.79
N ALA A 377 -13.69 23.89 4.84
CA ALA A 377 -13.15 22.92 3.89
C ALA A 377 -11.81 22.41 4.43
N VAL A 378 -11.62 21.10 4.47
CA VAL A 378 -10.38 20.51 4.97
C VAL A 378 -9.76 19.55 3.95
N VAL A 379 -8.45 19.67 3.79
CA VAL A 379 -7.61 18.78 3.00
C VAL A 379 -6.69 18.03 3.97
N LEU A 380 -6.77 16.70 3.96
CA LEU A 380 -6.01 15.82 4.84
C LEU A 380 -4.97 15.06 4.02
N LEU A 381 -3.70 15.34 4.23
CA LEU A 381 -2.59 14.84 3.43
C LEU A 381 -1.64 13.99 4.27
N PRO A 382 -1.53 12.67 4.00
CA PRO A 382 -0.52 11.82 4.60
C PRO A 382 0.82 12.01 3.87
N ILE A 383 1.48 13.12 4.15
CA ILE A 383 2.79 13.49 3.59
C ILE A 383 3.76 13.81 4.70
N ASP A 384 5.04 13.52 4.46
CA ASP A 384 6.08 13.66 5.49
C ASP A 384 6.59 15.09 5.59
N ARG A 385 6.65 15.83 4.45
CA ARG A 385 7.11 17.20 4.43
C ARG A 385 6.54 17.99 3.26
N LEU A 386 5.90 19.09 3.54
CA LEU A 386 5.42 20.03 2.52
C LEU A 386 6.52 21.03 2.20
N LEU A 387 7.10 20.93 1.00
CA LEU A 387 7.99 21.94 0.44
C LEU A 387 7.19 22.93 -0.41
N TRP A 388 7.56 24.23 -0.35
CA TRP A 388 6.95 25.27 -1.18
C TRP A 388 7.60 25.28 -2.56
N THR A 389 7.11 24.43 -3.45
CA THR A 389 7.55 24.34 -4.83
C THR A 389 6.57 25.08 -5.74
N GLU A 390 6.95 25.37 -6.99
CA GLU A 390 6.03 25.94 -7.99
C GLU A 390 4.71 25.18 -8.03
N ARG A 391 4.78 23.87 -7.90
CA ARG A 391 3.65 22.97 -7.94
C ARG A 391 2.78 23.04 -6.70
N SER A 392 3.34 22.91 -5.51
CA SER A 392 2.57 22.99 -4.25
C SER A 392 1.95 24.36 -4.08
N SER A 393 2.66 25.43 -4.46
CA SER A 393 2.13 26.78 -4.44
C SER A 393 0.96 26.97 -5.42
N GLY A 394 1.07 26.46 -6.65
CA GLY A 394 -0.02 26.50 -7.63
C GLY A 394 -1.27 25.76 -7.17
N ILE A 395 -1.10 24.62 -6.49
CA ILE A 395 -2.23 23.90 -5.88
C ILE A 395 -2.84 24.69 -4.74
N ALA A 396 -2.03 25.23 -3.84
CA ALA A 396 -2.50 26.05 -2.71
C ALA A 396 -3.29 27.27 -3.20
N VAL A 397 -2.80 27.97 -4.23
CA VAL A 397 -3.51 29.08 -4.88
C VAL A 397 -4.85 28.61 -5.46
N SER A 398 -4.85 27.48 -6.17
CA SER A 398 -6.07 26.93 -6.76
C SER A 398 -7.10 26.53 -5.69
N LEU A 399 -6.64 25.94 -4.59
CA LEU A 399 -7.50 25.61 -3.44
C LEU A 399 -8.09 26.90 -2.80
N ALA A 400 -7.28 27.93 -2.61
CA ALA A 400 -7.72 29.17 -2.00
C ALA A 400 -8.73 29.96 -2.88
N GLN A 401 -8.49 30.01 -4.20
CA GLN A 401 -9.22 30.90 -5.10
C GLN A 401 -10.32 30.20 -5.89
N SER A 402 -10.14 28.95 -6.25
CA SER A 402 -10.98 28.24 -7.23
C SER A 402 -11.65 26.98 -6.67
N LEU A 403 -11.50 26.69 -5.35
CA LEU A 403 -12.16 25.55 -4.75
C LEU A 403 -13.68 25.68 -4.91
N PRO A 404 -14.36 24.68 -5.49
CA PRO A 404 -15.82 24.63 -5.51
C PRO A 404 -16.38 24.71 -4.08
N LYS A 405 -17.39 25.55 -3.88
CA LYS A 405 -18.02 25.72 -2.57
C LYS A 405 -19.45 25.16 -2.59
N PRO A 406 -19.62 23.83 -2.60
CA PRO A 406 -20.94 23.18 -2.59
C PRO A 406 -21.70 23.39 -1.28
N LEU A 407 -20.99 23.80 -0.23
CA LEU A 407 -21.48 24.27 1.07
C LEU A 407 -20.80 25.59 1.38
N PRO A 408 -21.37 26.42 2.28
CA PRO A 408 -20.70 27.61 2.78
C PRO A 408 -19.31 27.25 3.32
N VAL A 409 -18.27 27.97 2.88
CA VAL A 409 -16.88 27.80 3.32
C VAL A 409 -16.32 29.17 3.66
N GLN A 410 -15.95 29.35 4.92
CA GLN A 410 -15.25 30.53 5.43
C GLN A 410 -13.77 30.23 5.68
N HIS A 411 -13.43 28.99 6.02
CA HIS A 411 -12.08 28.56 6.37
C HIS A 411 -11.64 27.39 5.51
N LEU A 412 -10.40 27.43 5.06
CA LEU A 412 -9.72 26.32 4.41
C LEU A 412 -8.59 25.86 5.31
N GLU A 413 -8.59 24.56 5.65
CA GLU A 413 -7.55 23.92 6.46
C GLU A 413 -6.79 22.89 5.65
N VAL A 414 -5.48 22.82 5.84
CA VAL A 414 -4.61 21.76 5.36
C VAL A 414 -3.96 21.09 6.56
N TRP A 415 -4.18 19.79 6.68
CA TRP A 415 -3.64 18.96 7.75
C TRP A 415 -2.62 17.99 7.15
N LEU A 416 -1.41 17.96 7.70
CA LEU A 416 -0.29 17.12 7.26
C LEU A 416 0.05 16.12 8.35
N THR A 417 0.39 14.88 7.99
CA THR A 417 0.94 13.91 8.94
C THR A 417 2.35 14.28 9.39
N GLY A 418 3.13 14.90 8.53
CA GLY A 418 4.45 15.46 8.82
C GLY A 418 4.43 16.96 9.04
N ASP A 419 5.46 17.62 8.56
CA ASP A 419 5.70 19.04 8.74
C ASP A 419 5.74 19.84 7.42
N ALA A 420 5.92 21.17 7.50
CA ALA A 420 6.07 22.04 6.35
C ALA A 420 7.35 22.86 6.45
N SER A 421 7.93 23.23 5.31
CA SER A 421 9.01 24.21 5.29
C SER A 421 8.51 25.58 5.74
N ILE A 422 9.42 26.44 6.21
CA ILE A 422 9.08 27.81 6.60
C ILE A 422 8.38 28.55 5.44
N ARG A 423 8.86 28.36 4.21
CA ARG A 423 8.22 28.96 3.02
C ARG A 423 6.81 28.42 2.77
N ALA A 424 6.60 27.13 2.97
CA ALA A 424 5.27 26.54 2.83
C ALA A 424 4.30 27.07 3.90
N GLN A 425 4.75 27.21 5.14
CA GLN A 425 3.97 27.83 6.23
C GLN A 425 3.59 29.28 5.90
N GLU A 426 4.57 30.08 5.45
CA GLU A 426 4.33 31.47 5.05
C GLU A 426 3.43 31.58 3.84
N GLY A 427 3.64 30.75 2.81
CA GLY A 427 2.82 30.75 1.60
C GLY A 427 1.36 30.36 1.87
N LEU A 428 1.11 29.35 2.68
CA LEU A 428 -0.25 28.97 3.09
C LEU A 428 -0.91 30.08 3.92
N LYS A 429 -0.18 30.69 4.84
CA LYS A 429 -0.66 31.82 5.65
C LYS A 429 -1.06 33.02 4.79
N GLN A 430 -0.26 33.37 3.78
CA GLN A 430 -0.58 34.45 2.83
C GLN A 430 -1.86 34.17 2.04
N LEU A 431 -2.17 32.91 1.78
CA LEU A 431 -3.40 32.46 1.13
C LEU A 431 -4.59 32.29 2.09
N SER A 432 -4.41 32.66 3.38
CA SER A 432 -5.42 32.47 4.44
C SER A 432 -5.83 30.99 4.61
N ILE A 433 -4.89 30.08 4.37
CA ILE A 433 -5.05 28.64 4.60
C ILE A 433 -4.47 28.31 5.98
N THR A 434 -5.30 27.72 6.84
CA THR A 434 -4.83 27.24 8.15
C THR A 434 -4.06 25.93 7.97
N LEU A 435 -2.82 25.89 8.46
CA LEU A 435 -1.99 24.70 8.45
C LEU A 435 -2.03 24.00 9.82
N VAL A 436 -2.20 22.69 9.82
CA VAL A 436 -2.07 21.82 10.98
C VAL A 436 -1.04 20.74 10.64
N GLU A 437 0.08 20.78 11.31
CA GLU A 437 1.18 19.81 11.20
C GLU A 437 0.99 18.68 12.20
N HIS A 438 1.69 17.56 11.97
CA HIS A 438 1.69 16.37 12.85
C HIS A 438 0.27 15.83 13.14
N ALA A 439 -0.57 15.85 12.11
CA ALA A 439 -1.97 15.39 12.21
C ALA A 439 -2.09 13.94 12.72
N GLY A 440 -1.08 13.11 12.51
CA GLY A 440 -1.02 11.72 12.99
C GLY A 440 -1.08 11.58 14.52
N GLU A 441 -0.68 12.60 15.27
CA GLU A 441 -0.80 12.62 16.74
C GLU A 441 -2.26 12.74 17.21
N ARG A 442 -3.11 13.37 16.41
CA ARG A 442 -4.53 13.58 16.67
C ARG A 442 -5.43 12.63 15.91
N LEU A 443 -4.97 12.18 14.76
CA LEU A 443 -5.66 11.30 13.83
C LEU A 443 -4.78 10.08 13.56
N PRO A 444 -4.70 9.11 14.49
CA PRO A 444 -3.80 7.96 14.35
C PRO A 444 -4.12 7.15 13.10
N LEU A 445 -3.08 6.69 12.44
CA LEU A 445 -3.12 5.81 11.28
C LEU A 445 -2.87 4.36 11.71
N LEU A 446 -3.36 3.41 10.92
CA LEU A 446 -2.99 2.01 11.04
C LEU A 446 -1.60 1.80 10.43
N ASP A 447 -0.65 1.76 11.27
CA ASP A 447 0.71 1.39 10.89
C ASP A 447 0.84 -0.08 10.45
#